data_059bc6be5cf18a512aff6bf99e940698
#
_entry.id   059bc6be5cf18a512aff6bf99e940698
#
_cell.length_a   1.000
_cell.length_b   1.000
_cell.length_c   1.000
_cell.angle_alpha   90.00
_cell.angle_beta   90.00
_cell.angle_gamma   90.00
#
_symmetry.space_group_name_H-M   'P 1'
#
loop_
_entity.id
_entity.type
_entity.pdbx_description
1 polymer ?
#
loop_
_entity_poly.entity_id
_entity_poly.type
_entity_poly.pdbx_seq_one_letter_code
_entity_poly.pdbx_strand_id
1 'polypeptide(L)'
;MTKDRRLIVGITGSSGVILGIRLLQALQDSPVETHLVVSPAARLTIEQETRWKIDDVLALADVTYNYRDLGATIASGSFTTQGMVVIPCSIKTLSAVANSLAGDLLTRAADVTLKEGRPLLLVVREAPFHRGHIRLMDLAAAAGAVIFPPVPAFYTHPQSVDALVNNIVGRVLARLGIENSLYQQWQGISPLGMPNGPQARIPADLLALPLITLATVGVDGFPHAASVYFAAGTGADADAGDGHRLYFFSSIDSQHGRDLATNPAAAVTISPLVEGWRDIYGMQMRGEVHPVPAGPEWERAFQLYLARFPFAAKLKEEVARNILYVFTPQWLRLVDNWRGFGFKEEWTEP
;
A
#
# COMPACT_ATOMS: atom_id res chain seq x y z
N MET A 1 -17.86 9.47 -18.42
CA MET A 1 -18.70 8.31 -18.04
C MET A 1 -19.99 8.83 -17.45
N THR A 2 -21.15 8.29 -17.84
CA THR A 2 -22.41 8.64 -17.20
C THR A 2 -22.44 8.06 -15.80
N LYS A 3 -22.61 8.91 -14.76
CA LYS A 3 -22.74 8.47 -13.37
C LYS A 3 -24.18 8.03 -13.15
N ASP A 4 -24.39 6.74 -13.03
CA ASP A 4 -25.73 6.09 -12.92
C ASP A 4 -26.04 5.61 -11.49
N ARG A 5 -25.08 5.66 -10.59
CA ARG A 5 -25.20 5.28 -9.18
C ARG A 5 -24.97 6.49 -8.28
N ARG A 6 -25.78 6.65 -7.24
CA ARG A 6 -25.66 7.77 -6.29
C ARG A 6 -25.26 7.29 -4.92
N LEU A 7 -24.26 7.95 -4.33
CA LEU A 7 -23.80 7.67 -2.97
C LEU A 7 -23.87 8.94 -2.12
N ILE A 8 -24.52 8.86 -0.96
CA ILE A 8 -24.49 9.97 0.00
C ILE A 8 -23.23 9.84 0.88
N VAL A 9 -22.48 10.93 0.97
CA VAL A 9 -21.28 11.04 1.81
C VAL A 9 -21.50 12.07 2.89
N GLY A 10 -21.41 11.67 4.14
CA GLY A 10 -21.46 12.55 5.31
C GLY A 10 -20.07 12.71 5.93
N ILE A 11 -19.61 13.93 6.16
CA ILE A 11 -18.38 14.20 6.93
C ILE A 11 -18.73 14.90 8.23
N THR A 12 -18.36 14.31 9.36
CA THR A 12 -18.65 14.86 10.68
C THR A 12 -17.38 15.26 11.44
N GLY A 13 -17.53 15.97 12.56
CA GLY A 13 -16.41 16.66 13.23
C GLY A 13 -15.56 15.79 14.15
N SER A 14 -15.53 14.47 14.00
CA SER A 14 -14.52 13.66 14.68
C SER A 14 -13.20 13.69 13.92
N SER A 15 -12.08 13.49 14.62
CA SER A 15 -10.75 13.41 14.00
C SER A 15 -10.68 12.32 12.91
N GLY A 16 -9.85 12.56 11.89
CA GLY A 16 -9.73 11.67 10.75
C GLY A 16 -10.58 12.09 9.54
N VAL A 17 -10.89 13.38 9.40
CA VAL A 17 -11.60 13.94 8.23
C VAL A 17 -10.90 13.64 6.91
N ILE A 18 -9.58 13.36 6.95
CA ILE A 18 -8.81 12.91 5.78
C ILE A 18 -9.39 11.63 5.13
N LEU A 19 -10.05 10.78 5.91
CA LEU A 19 -10.72 9.58 5.38
C LEU A 19 -11.87 9.94 4.44
N GLY A 20 -12.69 10.95 4.81
CA GLY A 20 -13.77 11.45 3.97
C GLY A 20 -13.25 12.15 2.71
N ILE A 21 -12.20 12.94 2.84
CA ILE A 21 -11.53 13.60 1.71
C ILE A 21 -10.98 12.56 0.73
N ARG A 22 -10.24 11.57 1.23
CA ARG A 22 -9.67 10.49 0.41
C ARG A 22 -10.74 9.64 -0.28
N LEU A 23 -11.88 9.41 0.39
CA LEU A 23 -13.02 8.71 -0.22
C LEU A 23 -13.58 9.52 -1.39
N LEU A 24 -13.78 10.84 -1.24
CA LEU A 24 -14.25 11.70 -2.33
C LEU A 24 -13.26 11.71 -3.49
N GLN A 25 -11.95 11.82 -3.22
CA GLN A 25 -10.91 11.74 -4.25
C GLN A 25 -10.99 10.42 -5.04
N ALA A 26 -11.14 9.30 -4.34
CA ALA A 26 -11.23 7.98 -4.98
C ALA A 26 -12.50 7.80 -5.84
N LEU A 27 -13.54 8.60 -5.58
CA LEU A 27 -14.79 8.53 -6.31
C LEU A 27 -14.87 9.48 -7.51
N GLN A 28 -13.92 10.41 -7.69
CA GLN A 28 -13.96 11.38 -8.79
C GLN A 28 -13.99 10.72 -10.17
N ASP A 29 -13.18 9.67 -10.37
CA ASP A 29 -13.08 8.94 -11.63
C ASP A 29 -13.99 7.70 -11.69
N SER A 30 -14.88 7.55 -10.71
CA SER A 30 -15.82 6.42 -10.64
C SER A 30 -17.18 6.75 -11.30
N PRO A 31 -17.98 5.74 -11.67
CA PRO A 31 -19.34 5.93 -12.19
C PRO A 31 -20.36 6.30 -11.09
N VAL A 32 -19.90 6.72 -9.91
CA VAL A 32 -20.73 7.05 -8.75
C VAL A 32 -20.88 8.56 -8.62
N GLU A 33 -22.13 9.06 -8.66
CA GLU A 33 -22.47 10.45 -8.35
C GLU A 33 -22.46 10.65 -6.82
N THR A 34 -21.63 11.56 -6.35
CA THR A 34 -21.44 11.83 -4.92
C THR A 34 -22.30 12.98 -4.42
N HIS A 35 -23.07 12.73 -3.34
CA HIS A 35 -23.95 13.70 -2.68
C HIS A 35 -23.39 14.00 -1.29
N LEU A 36 -22.71 15.16 -1.12
CA LEU A 36 -21.93 15.48 0.07
C LEU A 36 -22.71 16.38 1.05
N VAL A 37 -22.68 15.98 2.32
CA VAL A 37 -23.10 16.81 3.46
C VAL A 37 -21.96 16.93 4.46
N VAL A 38 -21.49 18.15 4.73
CA VAL A 38 -20.42 18.42 5.71
C VAL A 38 -21.01 19.11 6.92
N SER A 39 -20.83 18.55 8.12
CA SER A 39 -21.31 19.17 9.35
C SER A 39 -20.49 20.44 9.69
N PRO A 40 -21.07 21.42 10.45
CA PRO A 40 -20.31 22.60 10.88
C PRO A 40 -19.02 22.25 11.65
N ALA A 41 -19.05 21.25 12.51
CA ALA A 41 -17.88 20.80 13.24
C ALA A 41 -16.81 20.20 12.30
N ALA A 42 -17.22 19.49 11.23
CA ALA A 42 -16.27 18.92 10.27
C ALA A 42 -15.50 20.01 9.52
N ARG A 43 -16.12 21.16 9.21
CA ARG A 43 -15.43 22.29 8.56
C ARG A 43 -14.24 22.75 9.39
N LEU A 44 -14.42 22.91 10.70
CA LEU A 44 -13.35 23.28 11.64
C LEU A 44 -12.25 22.19 11.72
N THR A 45 -12.66 20.92 11.76
CA THR A 45 -11.71 19.81 11.83
C THR A 45 -10.89 19.67 10.55
N ILE A 46 -11.47 19.91 9.37
CA ILE A 46 -10.76 19.91 8.08
C ILE A 46 -9.63 20.95 8.08
N GLU A 47 -9.92 22.17 8.49
CA GLU A 47 -8.94 23.26 8.55
C GLU A 47 -7.83 23.01 9.59
N GLN A 48 -8.16 22.32 10.69
CA GLN A 48 -7.21 22.05 11.77
C GLN A 48 -6.32 20.83 11.50
N GLU A 49 -6.86 19.76 10.92
CA GLU A 49 -6.15 18.49 10.75
C GLU A 49 -5.45 18.37 9.39
N THR A 50 -5.85 19.18 8.41
CA THR A 50 -5.37 19.00 7.04
C THR A 50 -4.91 20.34 6.43
N ARG A 51 -4.31 20.26 5.24
CA ARG A 51 -4.00 21.46 4.44
C ARG A 51 -5.11 21.82 3.47
N TRP A 52 -6.24 21.11 3.49
CA TRP A 52 -7.37 21.33 2.62
C TRP A 52 -8.20 22.52 3.10
N LYS A 53 -8.62 23.35 2.16
CA LYS A 53 -9.65 24.35 2.40
C LYS A 53 -11.02 23.72 2.20
N ILE A 54 -12.02 24.21 2.91
CA ILE A 54 -13.35 23.63 2.83
C ILE A 54 -13.93 23.67 1.40
N ASP A 55 -13.68 24.74 0.66
CA ASP A 55 -14.19 24.89 -0.71
C ASP A 55 -13.54 23.86 -1.66
N ASP A 56 -12.27 23.53 -1.47
CA ASP A 56 -11.58 22.47 -2.24
C ASP A 56 -12.18 21.09 -1.93
N VAL A 57 -12.53 20.84 -0.68
CA VAL A 57 -13.20 19.58 -0.30
C VAL A 57 -14.61 19.49 -0.87
N LEU A 58 -15.36 20.58 -0.86
CA LEU A 58 -16.70 20.63 -1.47
C LEU A 58 -16.62 20.38 -2.98
N ALA A 59 -15.59 20.91 -3.65
CA ALA A 59 -15.37 20.72 -5.09
C ALA A 59 -15.01 19.28 -5.51
N LEU A 60 -14.66 18.39 -4.56
CA LEU A 60 -14.43 16.96 -4.85
C LEU A 60 -15.74 16.19 -5.10
N ALA A 61 -16.88 16.72 -4.65
CA ALA A 61 -18.18 16.05 -4.79
C ALA A 61 -18.96 16.60 -5.99
N ASP A 62 -19.81 15.76 -6.58
CA ASP A 62 -20.68 16.17 -7.70
C ASP A 62 -21.80 17.11 -7.24
N VAL A 63 -22.40 16.83 -6.08
CA VAL A 63 -23.47 17.63 -5.48
C VAL A 63 -23.18 17.86 -4.00
N THR A 64 -23.28 19.13 -3.57
CA THR A 64 -23.11 19.50 -2.18
C THR A 64 -24.39 20.11 -1.60
N TYR A 65 -24.68 19.82 -0.34
CA TYR A 65 -25.88 20.27 0.33
C TYR A 65 -25.57 21.11 1.58
N ASN A 66 -26.44 22.06 1.86
CA ASN A 66 -26.42 22.75 3.14
C ASN A 66 -26.86 21.77 4.25
N TYR A 67 -26.07 21.66 5.29
CA TYR A 67 -26.31 20.78 6.45
C TYR A 67 -27.69 21.00 7.12
N ARG A 68 -28.26 22.22 7.01
CA ARG A 68 -29.56 22.57 7.60
C ARG A 68 -30.76 22.43 6.66
N ASP A 69 -30.54 22.07 5.39
CA ASP A 69 -31.59 21.99 4.38
C ASP A 69 -32.32 20.66 4.43
N LEU A 70 -33.32 20.55 5.30
CA LEU A 70 -34.18 19.38 5.40
C LEU A 70 -35.13 19.21 4.20
N GLY A 71 -35.21 20.19 3.29
CA GLY A 71 -35.96 20.11 2.04
C GLY A 71 -35.18 19.53 0.87
N ALA A 72 -33.90 19.23 1.03
CA ALA A 72 -33.05 18.69 -0.01
C ALA A 72 -33.51 17.31 -0.51
N THR A 73 -33.16 16.96 -1.74
CA THR A 73 -33.60 15.70 -2.41
C THR A 73 -33.23 14.45 -1.61
N ILE A 74 -32.03 14.41 -0.98
CA ILE A 74 -31.56 13.29 -0.17
C ILE A 74 -32.34 13.10 1.15
N ALA A 75 -33.19 14.05 1.54
CA ALA A 75 -34.10 13.94 2.69
C ALA A 75 -35.33 13.10 2.38
N SER A 76 -35.54 12.68 1.10
CA SER A 76 -36.70 11.91 0.64
C SER A 76 -36.30 10.49 0.23
N GLY A 77 -37.09 9.50 0.62
CA GLY A 77 -36.93 8.09 0.21
C GLY A 77 -37.13 7.86 -1.29
N SER A 78 -37.90 8.73 -1.98
CA SER A 78 -38.09 8.63 -3.43
C SER A 78 -36.83 8.99 -4.24
N PHE A 79 -35.85 9.66 -3.62
CA PHE A 79 -34.55 9.90 -4.23
C PHE A 79 -33.69 8.63 -4.09
N THR A 80 -33.54 7.89 -5.17
CA THR A 80 -32.86 6.59 -5.16
C THR A 80 -31.35 6.76 -5.05
N THR A 81 -30.75 6.11 -4.05
CA THR A 81 -29.30 6.02 -3.85
C THR A 81 -28.88 4.57 -3.61
N GLN A 82 -27.63 4.22 -3.88
CA GLN A 82 -27.09 2.90 -3.54
C GLN A 82 -26.75 2.75 -2.04
N GLY A 83 -26.82 3.85 -1.27
CA GLY A 83 -26.54 3.87 0.16
C GLY A 83 -25.92 5.18 0.63
N MET A 84 -25.45 5.17 1.87
CA MET A 84 -24.80 6.30 2.51
C MET A 84 -23.60 5.85 3.35
N VAL A 85 -22.57 6.66 3.37
CA VAL A 85 -21.43 6.52 4.28
C VAL A 85 -21.23 7.79 5.09
N VAL A 86 -21.05 7.67 6.40
CA VAL A 86 -20.64 8.78 7.29
C VAL A 86 -19.19 8.54 7.68
N ILE A 87 -18.26 9.36 7.19
CA ILE A 87 -16.82 9.15 7.29
C ILE A 87 -16.04 10.46 7.48
N PRO A 88 -15.47 10.70 8.68
CA PRO A 88 -15.68 9.96 9.91
C PRO A 88 -17.07 10.21 10.51
N CYS A 89 -17.53 9.30 11.35
CA CYS A 89 -18.77 9.43 12.11
C CYS A 89 -18.47 9.75 13.58
N SER A 90 -18.91 10.91 14.05
CA SER A 90 -18.79 11.32 15.46
C SER A 90 -19.83 10.60 16.32
N ILE A 91 -19.55 10.50 17.63
CA ILE A 91 -20.50 9.94 18.61
C ILE A 91 -21.82 10.71 18.65
N LYS A 92 -21.78 12.05 18.45
CA LYS A 92 -23.01 12.85 18.31
C LYS A 92 -23.89 12.33 17.18
N THR A 93 -23.30 12.12 16.00
CA THR A 93 -24.01 11.63 14.82
C THR A 93 -24.48 10.18 15.00
N LEU A 94 -23.61 9.32 15.54
CA LEU A 94 -23.99 7.94 15.91
C LEU A 94 -25.18 7.93 16.85
N SER A 95 -25.18 8.79 17.90
CA SER A 95 -26.28 8.90 18.84
C SER A 95 -27.59 9.34 18.18
N ALA A 96 -27.53 10.30 17.26
CA ALA A 96 -28.69 10.74 16.51
C ALA A 96 -29.27 9.63 15.64
N VAL A 97 -28.42 8.95 14.86
CA VAL A 97 -28.83 7.81 14.01
C VAL A 97 -29.41 6.67 14.84
N ALA A 98 -28.75 6.29 15.95
CA ALA A 98 -29.19 5.20 16.83
C ALA A 98 -30.56 5.45 17.48
N ASN A 99 -30.96 6.70 17.63
CA ASN A 99 -32.22 7.11 18.23
C ASN A 99 -33.21 7.70 17.20
N SER A 100 -32.95 7.59 15.90
CA SER A 100 -33.78 8.16 14.80
C SER A 100 -34.04 9.66 14.97
N LEU A 101 -33.05 10.41 15.47
CA LEU A 101 -33.14 11.86 15.63
C LEU A 101 -32.63 12.56 14.36
N ALA A 102 -33.58 12.97 13.52
CA ALA A 102 -33.32 13.59 12.22
C ALA A 102 -33.31 15.14 12.31
N GLY A 103 -32.46 15.70 13.18
CA GLY A 103 -32.42 17.15 13.44
C GLY A 103 -31.67 18.00 12.40
N ASP A 104 -30.99 17.38 11.47
CA ASP A 104 -30.24 17.99 10.37
C ASP A 104 -30.26 17.11 9.13
N LEU A 105 -29.83 17.63 7.98
CA LEU A 105 -29.90 16.91 6.71
C LEU A 105 -29.07 15.61 6.73
N LEU A 106 -27.90 15.60 7.38
CA LEU A 106 -27.02 14.41 7.44
C LEU A 106 -27.70 13.28 8.19
N THR A 107 -28.26 13.57 9.38
CA THR A 107 -28.97 12.58 10.20
C THR A 107 -30.31 12.20 9.56
N ARG A 108 -31.00 13.12 8.85
CA ARG A 108 -32.20 12.82 8.09
C ARG A 108 -31.91 11.87 6.91
N ALA A 109 -30.84 12.13 6.14
CA ALA A 109 -30.46 11.24 5.04
C ALA A 109 -30.08 9.84 5.52
N ALA A 110 -29.43 9.75 6.71
CA ALA A 110 -29.13 8.45 7.33
C ALA A 110 -30.39 7.70 7.74
N ASP A 111 -31.36 8.36 8.36
CA ASP A 111 -32.67 7.80 8.73
C ASP A 111 -33.43 7.32 7.48
N VAL A 112 -33.45 8.13 6.43
CA VAL A 112 -34.05 7.77 5.14
C VAL A 112 -33.36 6.55 4.53
N THR A 113 -32.03 6.49 4.57
CA THR A 113 -31.25 5.36 4.04
C THR A 113 -31.64 4.07 4.75
N LEU A 114 -31.75 4.08 6.08
CA LEU A 114 -32.16 2.92 6.87
C LEU A 114 -33.60 2.50 6.59
N LYS A 115 -34.58 3.43 6.60
CA LYS A 115 -35.99 3.10 6.39
C LYS A 115 -36.28 2.53 5.00
N GLU A 116 -35.46 2.89 3.99
CA GLU A 116 -35.53 2.36 2.64
C GLU A 116 -34.73 1.05 2.46
N GLY A 117 -34.16 0.49 3.54
CA GLY A 117 -33.39 -0.74 3.53
C GLY A 117 -32.07 -0.64 2.74
N ARG A 118 -31.53 0.59 2.56
CA ARG A 118 -30.30 0.82 1.82
C ARG A 118 -29.09 0.74 2.75
N PRO A 119 -27.90 0.33 2.27
CA PRO A 119 -26.68 0.28 3.09
C PRO A 119 -26.33 1.64 3.72
N LEU A 120 -26.19 1.67 5.04
CA LEU A 120 -25.64 2.81 5.78
C LEU A 120 -24.38 2.36 6.50
N LEU A 121 -23.22 2.94 6.15
CA LEU A 121 -21.94 2.71 6.82
C LEU A 121 -21.63 3.89 7.75
N LEU A 122 -21.37 3.59 9.03
CA LEU A 122 -20.94 4.57 10.03
C LEU A 122 -19.48 4.28 10.40
N VAL A 123 -18.56 5.10 9.87
CA VAL A 123 -17.12 5.00 10.17
C VAL A 123 -16.86 5.71 11.50
N VAL A 124 -17.27 5.03 12.58
CA VAL A 124 -17.28 5.59 13.95
C VAL A 124 -15.87 5.78 14.46
N ARG A 125 -15.51 7.03 14.78
CA ARG A 125 -14.19 7.38 15.31
C ARG A 125 -14.30 8.01 16.70
N GLU A 126 -13.92 7.25 17.70
CA GLU A 126 -13.81 7.62 19.10
C GLU A 126 -12.84 6.68 19.83
N ALA A 127 -12.15 7.18 20.85
CA ALA A 127 -11.35 6.39 21.77
C ALA A 127 -11.13 7.15 23.09
N PRO A 128 -11.23 6.48 24.28
CA PRO A 128 -11.76 5.13 24.50
C PRO A 128 -13.30 5.09 24.43
N PHE A 129 -13.86 3.90 24.24
CA PHE A 129 -15.30 3.70 24.35
C PHE A 129 -15.74 3.46 25.80
N HIS A 130 -16.85 4.09 26.20
CA HIS A 130 -17.60 3.72 27.40
C HIS A 130 -18.88 2.96 27.05
N ARG A 131 -19.56 2.38 28.04
CA ARG A 131 -20.78 1.55 27.85
C ARG A 131 -21.87 2.24 27.04
N GLY A 132 -22.02 3.57 27.17
CA GLY A 132 -22.99 4.36 26.39
C GLY A 132 -22.67 4.33 24.90
N HIS A 133 -21.39 4.47 24.49
CA HIS A 133 -20.97 4.40 23.09
C HIS A 133 -21.22 3.01 22.50
N ILE A 134 -20.92 1.95 23.26
CA ILE A 134 -21.15 0.57 22.83
C ILE A 134 -22.66 0.32 22.63
N ARG A 135 -23.51 0.81 23.54
CA ARG A 135 -24.98 0.73 23.40
C ARG A 135 -25.49 1.47 22.16
N LEU A 136 -24.96 2.64 21.84
CA LEU A 136 -25.34 3.39 20.65
C LEU A 136 -24.95 2.65 19.36
N MET A 137 -23.78 2.01 19.34
CA MET A 137 -23.36 1.17 18.22
C MET A 137 -24.29 -0.04 18.05
N ASP A 138 -24.65 -0.69 19.13
CA ASP A 138 -25.60 -1.82 19.16
C ASP A 138 -26.98 -1.40 18.60
N LEU A 139 -27.53 -0.29 19.07
CA LEU A 139 -28.81 0.24 18.60
C LEU A 139 -28.77 0.61 17.10
N ALA A 140 -27.71 1.26 16.65
CA ALA A 140 -27.55 1.61 15.25
C ALA A 140 -27.40 0.35 14.36
N ALA A 141 -26.65 -0.65 14.84
CA ALA A 141 -26.49 -1.93 14.15
C ALA A 141 -27.83 -2.71 14.10
N ALA A 142 -28.61 -2.73 15.18
CA ALA A 142 -29.94 -3.33 15.24
C ALA A 142 -30.94 -2.64 14.26
N ALA A 143 -30.76 -1.33 14.01
CA ALA A 143 -31.53 -0.61 12.99
C ALA A 143 -31.05 -0.88 11.55
N GLY A 144 -29.97 -1.63 11.35
CA GLY A 144 -29.45 -2.02 10.03
C GLY A 144 -28.20 -1.25 9.56
N ALA A 145 -27.65 -0.34 10.38
CA ALA A 145 -26.40 0.33 10.06
C ALA A 145 -25.20 -0.61 10.22
N VAL A 146 -24.19 -0.44 9.38
CA VAL A 146 -22.89 -1.11 9.54
C VAL A 146 -21.97 -0.21 10.36
N ILE A 147 -21.56 -0.68 11.53
CA ILE A 147 -20.54 0.00 12.34
C ILE A 147 -19.18 -0.39 11.81
N PHE A 148 -18.46 0.58 11.28
CA PHE A 148 -17.14 0.40 10.65
C PHE A 148 -16.11 1.30 11.35
N PRO A 149 -15.49 0.88 12.46
CA PRO A 149 -14.42 1.67 13.06
C PRO A 149 -13.20 1.70 12.11
N PRO A 150 -12.52 2.86 11.97
CA PRO A 150 -11.36 3.00 11.10
C PRO A 150 -10.11 2.42 11.76
N VAL A 151 -10.12 1.11 12.00
CA VAL A 151 -9.00 0.40 12.63
C VAL A 151 -7.98 0.06 11.56
N PRO A 152 -6.70 0.46 11.74
CA PRO A 152 -5.63 0.14 10.81
C PRO A 152 -5.40 -1.35 10.64
N ALA A 153 -5.14 -1.79 9.41
CA ALA A 153 -4.70 -3.14 9.11
C ALA A 153 -3.19 -3.14 8.83
N PHE A 154 -2.44 -3.96 9.56
CA PHE A 154 -0.98 -4.00 9.47
C PHE A 154 -0.44 -5.16 8.63
N TYR A 155 -1.28 -6.10 8.22
CA TYR A 155 -0.87 -7.23 7.39
C TYR A 155 -0.38 -6.85 5.98
N THR A 156 -0.63 -5.61 5.55
CA THR A 156 -0.12 -5.05 4.30
C THR A 156 1.22 -4.33 4.45
N HIS A 157 1.81 -4.35 5.64
CA HIS A 157 3.06 -3.66 5.99
C HIS A 157 3.10 -2.19 5.53
N PRO A 158 2.13 -1.34 5.95
CA PRO A 158 2.00 0.03 5.48
C PRO A 158 3.24 0.87 5.86
N GLN A 159 3.83 1.56 4.89
CA GLN A 159 5.06 2.35 5.06
C GLN A 159 4.79 3.85 5.29
N SER A 160 3.52 4.26 5.30
CA SER A 160 3.13 5.66 5.48
C SER A 160 1.74 5.78 6.08
N VAL A 161 1.43 6.95 6.63
CA VAL A 161 0.07 7.29 7.06
C VAL A 161 -0.91 7.26 5.88
N ASP A 162 -0.48 7.70 4.70
CA ASP A 162 -1.29 7.63 3.48
C ASP A 162 -1.65 6.19 3.09
N ALA A 163 -0.75 5.23 3.27
CA ALA A 163 -1.04 3.83 3.04
C ALA A 163 -2.12 3.29 4.01
N LEU A 164 -2.10 3.72 5.28
CA LEU A 164 -3.13 3.39 6.26
C LEU A 164 -4.49 4.00 5.88
N VAL A 165 -4.51 5.29 5.49
CA VAL A 165 -5.71 6.00 5.01
C VAL A 165 -6.30 5.30 3.79
N ASN A 166 -5.47 4.98 2.79
CA ASN A 166 -5.90 4.27 1.59
C ASN A 166 -6.50 2.91 1.91
N ASN A 167 -5.87 2.13 2.79
CA ASN A 167 -6.38 0.81 3.17
C ASN A 167 -7.78 0.91 3.82
N ILE A 168 -7.98 1.84 4.76
CA ILE A 168 -9.28 2.05 5.41
C ILE A 168 -10.33 2.46 4.39
N VAL A 169 -10.03 3.45 3.55
CA VAL A 169 -10.96 3.97 2.52
C VAL A 169 -11.29 2.89 1.48
N GLY A 170 -10.29 2.15 1.01
CA GLY A 170 -10.48 1.04 0.09
C GLY A 170 -11.42 -0.04 0.64
N ARG A 171 -11.28 -0.37 1.94
CA ARG A 171 -12.18 -1.30 2.63
C ARG A 171 -13.61 -0.77 2.76
N VAL A 172 -13.77 0.54 3.00
CA VAL A 172 -15.09 1.21 3.01
C VAL A 172 -15.75 1.14 1.63
N LEU A 173 -15.02 1.47 0.56
CA LEU A 173 -15.50 1.37 -0.82
C LEU A 173 -15.90 -0.06 -1.19
N ALA A 174 -15.07 -1.04 -0.87
CA ALA A 174 -15.37 -2.46 -1.10
C ALA A 174 -16.64 -2.91 -0.35
N ARG A 175 -16.86 -2.42 0.89
CA ARG A 175 -18.09 -2.73 1.65
C ARG A 175 -19.34 -2.12 1.03
N LEU A 176 -19.19 -1.04 0.25
CA LEU A 176 -20.25 -0.41 -0.56
C LEU A 176 -20.42 -1.04 -1.95
N GLY A 177 -19.65 -2.08 -2.29
CA GLY A 177 -19.66 -2.72 -3.61
C GLY A 177 -19.04 -1.85 -4.70
N ILE A 178 -18.12 -0.95 -4.35
CA ILE A 178 -17.40 -0.08 -5.28
C ILE A 178 -15.98 -0.65 -5.46
N GLU A 179 -15.66 -1.04 -6.69
CA GLU A 179 -14.33 -1.52 -7.06
C GLU A 179 -13.28 -0.42 -6.88
N ASN A 180 -12.13 -0.78 -6.34
CA ASN A 180 -11.03 0.14 -6.12
C ASN A 180 -9.71 -0.60 -5.93
N SER A 181 -8.58 0.12 -6.11
CA SER A 181 -7.21 -0.39 -5.94
C SER A 181 -6.51 0.14 -4.66
N LEU A 182 -7.25 0.78 -3.74
CA LEU A 182 -6.68 1.45 -2.56
C LEU A 182 -6.24 0.48 -1.46
N TYR A 183 -6.70 -0.77 -1.50
CA TYR A 183 -6.32 -1.78 -0.51
C TYR A 183 -6.03 -3.11 -1.18
N GLN A 184 -5.18 -3.87 -0.53
CA GLN A 184 -4.89 -5.25 -0.91
C GLN A 184 -5.80 -6.19 -0.11
N GLN A 185 -6.51 -7.08 -0.81
CA GLN A 185 -7.31 -8.11 -0.15
C GLN A 185 -6.40 -9.10 0.57
N TRP A 186 -6.85 -9.55 1.74
CA TRP A 186 -6.20 -10.64 2.45
C TRP A 186 -6.28 -11.94 1.63
N GLN A 187 -5.12 -12.50 1.28
CA GLN A 187 -5.00 -13.72 0.48
C GLN A 187 -4.80 -14.99 1.34
N GLY A 188 -5.03 -14.88 2.64
CA GLY A 188 -4.71 -15.94 3.60
C GLY A 188 -3.31 -15.77 4.19
N ILE A 189 -2.96 -16.63 5.14
CA ILE A 189 -1.60 -16.77 5.60
C ILE A 189 -0.89 -17.64 4.55
N SER A 190 -0.35 -16.99 3.51
CA SER A 190 0.76 -17.61 2.80
C SER A 190 1.88 -17.79 3.82
N PRO A 191 2.62 -18.89 3.82
CA PRO A 191 3.87 -18.97 4.56
C PRO A 191 4.64 -17.70 4.25
N LEU A 192 4.99 -16.93 5.29
CA LEU A 192 5.54 -15.58 5.19
C LEU A 192 6.55 -15.49 4.04
N GLY A 193 6.29 -14.63 3.06
CA GLY A 193 7.26 -14.29 2.02
C GLY A 193 7.18 -15.02 0.68
N MET A 194 6.20 -15.91 0.45
CA MET A 194 6.03 -16.46 -0.90
C MET A 194 5.24 -15.46 -1.76
N PRO A 195 5.82 -14.89 -2.83
CA PRO A 195 5.07 -14.24 -3.88
C PRO A 195 4.10 -15.25 -4.50
N ASN A 196 2.87 -14.85 -4.77
CA ASN A 196 1.87 -15.68 -5.44
C ASN A 196 2.33 -15.97 -6.89
N GLY A 197 2.94 -17.15 -7.09
CA GLY A 197 3.35 -17.63 -8.39
C GLY A 197 4.66 -18.44 -8.32
N PRO A 198 4.89 -19.41 -9.22
CA PRO A 198 6.10 -20.22 -9.23
C PRO A 198 7.40 -19.47 -9.59
N GLN A 199 7.34 -18.15 -9.81
CA GLN A 199 8.41 -17.35 -10.42
C GLN A 199 9.11 -16.32 -9.51
N ALA A 200 8.60 -16.00 -8.31
CA ALA A 200 9.27 -15.01 -7.45
C ALA A 200 9.89 -15.71 -6.23
N ARG A 201 11.12 -16.18 -6.35
CA ARG A 201 11.84 -16.90 -5.30
C ARG A 201 12.58 -15.98 -4.33
N ILE A 202 12.89 -14.73 -4.72
CA ILE A 202 13.47 -13.73 -3.81
C ILE A 202 12.35 -12.81 -3.32
N PRO A 203 12.11 -12.71 -2.00
CA PRO A 203 11.09 -11.82 -1.43
C PRO A 203 11.28 -10.35 -1.85
N ALA A 204 10.18 -9.68 -2.15
CA ALA A 204 10.20 -8.30 -2.67
C ALA A 204 10.78 -7.28 -1.69
N ASP A 205 10.61 -7.52 -0.38
CA ASP A 205 11.19 -6.70 0.69
C ASP A 205 12.72 -6.82 0.73
N LEU A 206 13.28 -8.01 0.48
CA LEU A 206 14.72 -8.19 0.32
C LEU A 206 15.23 -7.53 -0.95
N LEU A 207 14.50 -7.63 -2.07
CA LEU A 207 14.84 -6.92 -3.30
C LEU A 207 14.73 -5.40 -3.14
N ALA A 208 13.97 -4.88 -2.18
CA ALA A 208 13.89 -3.46 -1.86
C ALA A 208 15.14 -2.93 -1.11
N LEU A 209 15.96 -3.79 -0.52
CA LEU A 209 17.20 -3.37 0.15
C LEU A 209 18.22 -2.82 -0.85
N PRO A 210 18.95 -1.74 -0.53
CA PRO A 210 19.82 -1.06 -1.50
C PRO A 210 21.09 -1.83 -1.83
N LEU A 211 21.56 -2.69 -0.93
CA LEU A 211 22.88 -3.34 -1.01
C LEU A 211 22.75 -4.85 -1.01
N ILE A 212 23.65 -5.48 -1.76
CA ILE A 212 24.00 -6.89 -1.62
C ILE A 212 25.43 -7.00 -1.11
N THR A 213 25.73 -8.07 -0.40
CA THR A 213 27.11 -8.49 -0.17
C THR A 213 27.48 -9.51 -1.22
N LEU A 214 28.43 -9.16 -2.07
CA LEU A 214 29.03 -10.00 -3.11
C LEU A 214 30.31 -10.63 -2.56
N ALA A 215 30.41 -11.95 -2.61
CA ALA A 215 31.64 -12.69 -2.28
C ALA A 215 32.21 -13.34 -3.54
N THR A 216 33.50 -13.11 -3.80
CA THR A 216 34.27 -13.64 -4.93
C THR A 216 35.48 -14.39 -4.43
N VAL A 217 36.12 -15.19 -5.27
CA VAL A 217 37.33 -15.92 -4.92
C VAL A 217 38.40 -15.61 -5.95
N GLY A 218 39.50 -15.03 -5.48
CA GLY A 218 40.66 -14.69 -6.28
C GLY A 218 41.52 -15.89 -6.69
N VAL A 219 42.53 -15.64 -7.50
CA VAL A 219 43.51 -16.66 -7.96
C VAL A 219 44.32 -17.27 -6.82
N ASP A 220 44.42 -16.60 -5.68
CA ASP A 220 45.04 -17.07 -4.45
C ASP A 220 44.13 -18.01 -3.62
N GLY A 221 42.90 -18.24 -4.06
CA GLY A 221 41.92 -19.08 -3.39
C GLY A 221 41.25 -18.46 -2.15
N PHE A 222 41.59 -17.22 -1.80
CA PHE A 222 40.94 -16.52 -0.68
C PHE A 222 39.63 -15.86 -1.11
N PRO A 223 38.55 -16.01 -0.31
CA PRO A 223 37.30 -15.30 -0.56
C PRO A 223 37.40 -13.84 -0.16
N HIS A 224 36.89 -12.96 -1.01
CA HIS A 224 36.72 -11.54 -0.76
C HIS A 224 35.25 -11.18 -0.73
N ALA A 225 34.86 -10.23 0.11
CA ALA A 225 33.47 -9.76 0.19
C ALA A 225 33.40 -8.24 0.06
N ALA A 226 32.43 -7.77 -0.73
CA ALA A 226 32.18 -6.34 -0.94
C ALA A 226 30.68 -6.05 -0.94
N SER A 227 30.28 -4.89 -0.41
CA SER A 227 28.91 -4.41 -0.52
C SER A 227 28.78 -3.56 -1.77
N VAL A 228 27.80 -3.90 -2.63
CA VAL A 228 27.52 -3.17 -3.86
C VAL A 228 26.04 -2.81 -3.96
N TYR A 229 25.75 -1.62 -4.53
CA TYR A 229 24.39 -1.26 -4.89
C TYR A 229 23.90 -2.12 -6.04
N PHE A 230 22.65 -2.58 -6.00
CA PHE A 230 22.12 -3.44 -7.05
C PHE A 230 20.71 -3.03 -7.48
N ALA A 231 20.35 -3.38 -8.71
CA ALA A 231 18.99 -3.35 -9.22
C ALA A 231 18.61 -4.75 -9.68
N ALA A 232 17.39 -5.18 -9.34
CA ALA A 232 16.87 -6.48 -9.75
C ALA A 232 16.08 -6.34 -11.05
N GLY A 233 16.34 -7.22 -12.03
CA GLY A 233 15.46 -7.43 -13.17
C GLY A 233 14.24 -8.23 -12.70
N THR A 234 13.02 -7.76 -13.05
CA THR A 234 11.77 -8.48 -12.77
C THR A 234 11.35 -9.30 -13.99
N GLY A 235 10.69 -10.45 -13.78
CA GLY A 235 10.32 -11.41 -14.84
C GLY A 235 9.39 -10.88 -15.95
N ALA A 236 8.86 -9.66 -15.85
CA ALA A 236 8.13 -9.00 -16.94
C ALA A 236 9.03 -8.49 -18.07
N ASP A 237 10.35 -8.37 -17.79
CA ASP A 237 11.36 -7.88 -18.76
C ASP A 237 12.20 -9.02 -19.37
N ALA A 238 11.86 -10.29 -19.05
CA ALA A 238 12.63 -11.43 -19.46
C ALA A 238 12.09 -12.05 -20.76
N ASP A 239 12.54 -11.55 -21.89
CA ASP A 239 12.43 -12.28 -23.18
C ASP A 239 13.34 -13.52 -23.25
N ALA A 240 14.01 -13.89 -22.16
CA ALA A 240 14.85 -15.07 -22.08
C ALA A 240 15.04 -15.59 -20.66
N GLY A 241 14.17 -16.52 -20.25
CA GLY A 241 14.39 -17.40 -19.08
C GLY A 241 14.00 -16.80 -17.72
N ASP A 242 13.23 -17.56 -16.98
CA ASP A 242 12.54 -17.28 -15.71
C ASP A 242 13.43 -17.02 -14.47
N GLY A 243 14.64 -16.45 -14.59
CA GLY A 243 15.59 -16.28 -13.50
C GLY A 243 15.71 -14.85 -12.97
N HIS A 244 15.90 -14.68 -11.67
CA HIS A 244 16.28 -13.41 -11.08
C HIS A 244 17.65 -12.97 -11.58
N ARG A 245 17.77 -11.70 -12.01
CA ARG A 245 19.03 -11.08 -12.41
C ARG A 245 19.31 -9.89 -11.53
N LEU A 246 20.48 -9.84 -10.91
CA LEU A 246 20.89 -8.71 -10.06
C LEU A 246 22.00 -7.93 -10.77
N TYR A 247 21.72 -6.70 -11.14
CA TYR A 247 22.64 -5.83 -11.85
C TYR A 247 23.35 -4.87 -10.91
N PHE A 248 24.66 -4.71 -11.06
CA PHE A 248 25.44 -3.77 -10.26
C PHE A 248 26.62 -3.19 -11.06
N PHE A 249 27.03 -1.98 -10.69
CA PHE A 249 28.22 -1.35 -11.27
C PHE A 249 29.43 -1.58 -10.37
N SER A 250 30.56 -1.88 -10.99
CA SER A 250 31.84 -1.93 -10.31
C SER A 250 33.03 -1.66 -11.25
N SER A 251 34.15 -1.20 -10.65
CA SER A 251 35.41 -1.02 -11.37
C SER A 251 36.08 -2.36 -11.64
N ILE A 252 36.66 -2.51 -12.81
CA ILE A 252 37.51 -3.66 -13.16
C ILE A 252 38.76 -3.72 -12.27
N ASP A 253 39.22 -2.57 -11.74
CA ASP A 253 40.36 -2.47 -10.85
C ASP A 253 40.03 -2.77 -9.39
N SER A 254 38.76 -2.97 -9.06
CA SER A 254 38.38 -3.42 -7.72
C SER A 254 38.83 -4.86 -7.49
N GLN A 255 38.96 -5.27 -6.20
CA GLN A 255 39.37 -6.65 -5.90
C GLN A 255 38.41 -7.66 -6.54
N HIS A 256 37.10 -7.50 -6.32
CA HIS A 256 36.11 -8.39 -6.92
C HIS A 256 36.06 -8.27 -8.46
N GLY A 257 36.37 -7.12 -9.06
CA GLY A 257 36.49 -6.99 -10.51
C GLY A 257 37.62 -7.84 -11.07
N ARG A 258 38.79 -7.84 -10.41
CA ARG A 258 39.94 -8.72 -10.78
C ARG A 258 39.62 -10.20 -10.57
N ASP A 259 38.96 -10.54 -9.46
CA ASP A 259 38.56 -11.92 -9.17
C ASP A 259 37.60 -12.45 -10.25
N LEU A 260 36.57 -11.68 -10.58
CA LEU A 260 35.57 -12.03 -11.59
C LEU A 260 36.11 -12.13 -13.01
N ALA A 261 37.20 -11.44 -13.31
CA ALA A 261 37.89 -11.58 -14.61
C ALA A 261 38.50 -12.97 -14.81
N THR A 262 38.77 -13.70 -13.72
CA THR A 262 39.39 -15.04 -13.76
C THR A 262 38.44 -16.15 -13.31
N ASN A 263 37.49 -15.84 -12.43
CA ASN A 263 36.53 -16.78 -11.89
C ASN A 263 35.15 -16.13 -11.75
N PRO A 264 34.16 -16.47 -12.61
CA PRO A 264 32.84 -15.87 -12.56
C PRO A 264 31.98 -16.36 -11.36
N ALA A 265 32.39 -17.43 -10.69
CA ALA A 265 31.63 -18.00 -9.57
C ALA A 265 31.60 -17.02 -8.39
N ALA A 266 30.41 -16.75 -7.89
CA ALA A 266 30.19 -15.83 -6.78
C ALA A 266 29.10 -16.32 -5.85
N ALA A 267 29.14 -15.82 -4.60
CA ALA A 267 28.05 -15.90 -3.67
C ALA A 267 27.51 -14.51 -3.35
N VAL A 268 26.20 -14.41 -3.18
CA VAL A 268 25.53 -13.15 -2.84
C VAL A 268 24.64 -13.36 -1.64
N THR A 269 24.62 -12.38 -0.73
CA THR A 269 23.66 -12.31 0.36
C THR A 269 22.89 -11.00 0.33
N ILE A 270 21.59 -11.08 0.65
CA ILE A 270 20.72 -9.94 0.88
C ILE A 270 20.09 -10.14 2.25
N SER A 271 20.36 -9.22 3.19
CA SER A 271 19.76 -9.26 4.52
C SER A 271 19.59 -7.86 5.08
N PRO A 272 18.49 -7.57 5.81
CA PRO A 272 18.36 -6.34 6.58
C PRO A 272 19.30 -6.34 7.77
N LEU A 273 19.54 -5.17 8.37
CA LEU A 273 20.11 -5.06 9.70
C LEU A 273 19.10 -5.60 10.71
N VAL A 274 19.57 -6.46 11.62
CA VAL A 274 18.75 -7.11 12.65
C VAL A 274 19.34 -6.91 14.02
N GLU A 275 18.49 -6.81 15.06
CA GLU A 275 18.92 -6.60 16.45
C GLU A 275 18.96 -7.92 17.24
N GLY A 276 18.16 -8.92 16.85
CA GLY A 276 18.04 -10.19 17.56
C GLY A 276 18.14 -11.42 16.66
N TRP A 277 18.43 -12.55 17.28
CA TRP A 277 18.55 -13.82 16.53
C TRP A 277 17.21 -14.24 15.87
N ARG A 278 16.07 -13.82 16.44
CA ARG A 278 14.74 -14.09 15.87
C ARG A 278 14.50 -13.34 14.58
N ASP A 279 15.14 -12.18 14.43
CA ASP A 279 14.96 -11.28 13.30
C ASP A 279 15.89 -11.64 12.14
N ILE A 280 16.74 -12.69 12.29
CA ILE A 280 17.59 -13.15 11.20
C ILE A 280 16.71 -13.60 10.04
N TYR A 281 16.79 -12.81 8.97
CA TYR A 281 16.05 -12.99 7.75
C TYR A 281 16.90 -12.54 6.56
N GLY A 282 16.90 -13.32 5.48
CA GLY A 282 17.67 -12.96 4.31
C GLY A 282 17.79 -14.08 3.28
N MET A 283 18.34 -13.71 2.14
CA MET A 283 18.61 -14.61 1.03
C MET A 283 20.10 -14.86 0.88
N GLN A 284 20.48 -16.11 0.73
CA GLN A 284 21.82 -16.56 0.33
C GLN A 284 21.73 -17.16 -1.07
N MET A 285 22.65 -16.79 -1.95
CA MET A 285 22.64 -17.23 -3.34
C MET A 285 24.04 -17.64 -3.78
N ARG A 286 24.11 -18.59 -4.70
CA ARG A 286 25.33 -18.94 -5.46
C ARG A 286 25.00 -18.88 -6.93
N GLY A 287 25.95 -18.43 -7.73
CA GLY A 287 25.77 -18.31 -9.18
C GLY A 287 26.99 -17.71 -9.84
N GLU A 288 26.79 -17.12 -10.99
CA GLU A 288 27.85 -16.54 -11.79
C GLU A 288 27.63 -15.05 -12.01
N VAL A 289 28.72 -14.31 -12.12
CA VAL A 289 28.75 -12.88 -12.44
C VAL A 289 29.47 -12.70 -13.76
N HIS A 290 28.80 -12.03 -14.70
CA HIS A 290 29.38 -11.68 -15.99
C HIS A 290 29.19 -10.19 -16.29
N PRO A 291 30.13 -9.56 -17.07
CA PRO A 291 29.90 -8.26 -17.62
C PRO A 291 28.70 -8.28 -18.57
N VAL A 292 27.84 -7.27 -18.47
CA VAL A 292 26.74 -7.07 -19.42
C VAL A 292 27.29 -6.40 -20.67
N PRO A 293 27.24 -7.05 -21.85
CA PRO A 293 27.73 -6.47 -23.08
C PRO A 293 26.85 -5.28 -23.51
N ALA A 294 27.42 -4.32 -24.24
CA ALA A 294 26.67 -3.22 -24.83
C ALA A 294 25.55 -3.76 -25.73
N GLY A 295 24.33 -3.28 -25.51
CA GLY A 295 23.14 -3.72 -26.25
C GLY A 295 21.85 -3.53 -25.46
N PRO A 296 20.75 -4.12 -25.94
CA PRO A 296 19.41 -3.92 -25.34
C PRO A 296 19.32 -4.32 -23.86
N GLU A 297 20.05 -5.34 -23.42
CA GLU A 297 20.07 -5.74 -22.01
C GLU A 297 20.78 -4.69 -21.15
N TRP A 298 21.91 -4.17 -21.62
CA TRP A 298 22.66 -3.12 -20.93
C TRP A 298 21.79 -1.86 -20.72
N GLU A 299 21.10 -1.43 -21.79
CA GLU A 299 20.22 -0.26 -21.73
C GLU A 299 19.08 -0.46 -20.73
N ARG A 300 18.41 -1.61 -20.74
CA ARG A 300 17.34 -1.92 -19.78
C ARG A 300 17.87 -1.95 -18.35
N ALA A 301 18.95 -2.66 -18.10
CA ALA A 301 19.56 -2.78 -16.78
C ALA A 301 20.03 -1.41 -16.25
N PHE A 302 20.56 -0.57 -17.14
CA PHE A 302 20.95 0.80 -16.78
C PHE A 302 19.74 1.65 -16.38
N GLN A 303 18.63 1.59 -17.12
CA GLN A 303 17.41 2.30 -16.76
C GLN A 303 16.82 1.81 -15.44
N LEU A 304 16.80 0.51 -15.18
CA LEU A 304 16.39 -0.05 -13.88
C LEU A 304 17.25 0.49 -12.74
N TYR A 305 18.57 0.54 -12.96
CA TYR A 305 19.51 1.04 -11.97
C TYR A 305 19.31 2.55 -11.70
N LEU A 306 19.11 3.36 -12.73
CA LEU A 306 18.83 4.79 -12.59
C LEU A 306 17.50 5.09 -11.91
N ALA A 307 16.46 4.32 -12.24
CA ALA A 307 15.15 4.45 -11.61
C ALA A 307 15.25 4.17 -10.10
N ARG A 308 16.04 3.18 -9.72
CA ARG A 308 16.26 2.82 -8.32
C ARG A 308 17.20 3.78 -7.58
N PHE A 309 18.24 4.27 -8.25
CA PHE A 309 19.30 5.10 -7.68
C PHE A 309 19.46 6.40 -8.47
N PRO A 310 18.55 7.39 -8.28
CA PRO A 310 18.62 8.65 -9.03
C PRO A 310 19.93 9.43 -8.89
N PHE A 311 20.69 9.19 -7.79
CA PHE A 311 22.01 9.79 -7.61
C PHE A 311 23.03 9.34 -8.69
N ALA A 312 22.88 8.12 -9.24
CA ALA A 312 23.77 7.59 -10.26
C ALA A 312 23.73 8.44 -11.55
N ALA A 313 22.62 9.11 -11.83
CA ALA A 313 22.51 10.04 -12.96
C ALA A 313 23.44 11.27 -12.81
N LYS A 314 23.82 11.63 -11.58
CA LYS A 314 24.75 12.71 -11.28
C LYS A 314 26.23 12.29 -11.36
N LEU A 315 26.49 10.98 -11.35
CA LEU A 315 27.81 10.36 -11.38
C LEU A 315 28.12 9.77 -12.76
N LYS A 316 27.77 10.48 -13.83
CA LYS A 316 27.88 9.97 -15.22
C LYS A 316 29.31 9.56 -15.60
N GLU A 317 30.31 10.32 -15.17
CA GLU A 317 31.72 10.03 -15.46
C GLU A 317 32.21 8.80 -14.70
N GLU A 318 31.81 8.65 -13.43
CA GLU A 318 32.15 7.51 -12.61
C GLU A 318 31.45 6.24 -13.10
N VAL A 319 30.19 6.35 -13.46
CA VAL A 319 29.41 5.22 -14.06
C VAL A 319 30.02 4.79 -15.39
N ALA A 320 30.47 5.74 -16.22
CA ALA A 320 31.10 5.43 -17.51
C ALA A 320 32.48 4.73 -17.37
N ARG A 321 33.15 4.86 -16.24
CA ARG A 321 34.43 4.18 -15.92
C ARG A 321 34.24 2.79 -15.33
N ASN A 322 33.01 2.43 -14.96
CA ASN A 322 32.68 1.17 -14.32
C ASN A 322 32.00 0.22 -15.31
N ILE A 323 32.13 -1.06 -15.05
CA ILE A 323 31.47 -2.11 -15.80
C ILE A 323 30.12 -2.42 -15.13
N LEU A 324 29.07 -2.57 -15.92
CA LEU A 324 27.81 -3.14 -15.49
C LEU A 324 27.95 -4.66 -15.48
N TYR A 325 27.77 -5.27 -14.32
CA TYR A 325 27.76 -6.70 -14.13
C TYR A 325 26.35 -7.21 -13.90
N VAL A 326 26.11 -8.48 -14.24
CA VAL A 326 24.90 -9.23 -13.90
C VAL A 326 25.31 -10.45 -13.09
N PHE A 327 24.69 -10.64 -11.92
CA PHE A 327 24.72 -11.89 -11.17
C PHE A 327 23.49 -12.71 -11.55
N THR A 328 23.69 -13.94 -11.98
CA THR A 328 22.65 -14.91 -12.28
C THR A 328 22.71 -16.02 -11.24
N PRO A 329 21.74 -16.11 -10.32
CA PRO A 329 21.72 -17.15 -9.31
C PRO A 329 21.43 -18.52 -9.93
N GLN A 330 22.12 -19.55 -9.46
CA GLN A 330 21.92 -20.95 -9.79
C GLN A 330 21.35 -21.72 -8.59
N TRP A 331 21.56 -21.24 -7.38
CA TRP A 331 21.06 -21.77 -6.13
C TRP A 331 20.70 -20.64 -5.16
N LEU A 332 19.55 -20.77 -4.50
CA LEU A 332 19.02 -19.81 -3.56
C LEU A 332 18.66 -20.49 -2.24
N ARG A 333 18.88 -19.81 -1.13
CA ARG A 333 18.45 -20.23 0.21
C ARG A 333 17.85 -19.05 0.94
N LEU A 334 16.57 -19.14 1.31
CA LEU A 334 15.94 -18.26 2.27
C LEU A 334 16.29 -18.73 3.69
N VAL A 335 16.72 -17.81 4.54
CA VAL A 335 16.85 -18.00 5.99
C VAL A 335 15.80 -17.12 6.66
N ASP A 336 15.00 -17.69 7.56
CA ASP A 336 13.89 -16.97 8.21
C ASP A 336 13.63 -17.52 9.61
N ASN A 337 14.25 -16.90 10.62
CA ASN A 337 14.12 -17.34 12.01
C ASN A 337 12.77 -17.01 12.64
N TRP A 338 11.91 -16.19 12.00
CA TRP A 338 10.52 -16.01 12.43
C TRP A 338 9.69 -17.28 12.23
N ARG A 339 10.01 -18.08 11.23
CA ARG A 339 9.37 -19.39 10.95
C ARG A 339 9.89 -20.50 11.86
N GLY A 340 10.96 -20.25 12.62
CA GLY A 340 11.60 -21.17 13.55
C GLY A 340 13.11 -21.00 13.55
N PHE A 341 13.76 -21.31 14.69
CA PHE A 341 15.23 -21.19 14.81
C PHE A 341 15.95 -21.98 13.74
N GLY A 342 16.70 -21.28 12.87
CA GLY A 342 17.47 -21.89 11.79
C GLY A 342 16.62 -22.41 10.61
N PHE A 343 15.38 -21.92 10.46
CA PHE A 343 14.54 -22.26 9.31
C PHE A 343 15.23 -21.87 8.01
N LYS A 344 15.25 -22.82 7.04
CA LYS A 344 15.85 -22.64 5.72
C LYS A 344 14.97 -23.29 4.66
N GLU A 345 14.88 -22.63 3.53
CA GLU A 345 14.21 -23.14 2.33
C GLU A 345 15.15 -22.95 1.14
N GLU A 346 15.32 -23.96 0.31
CA GLU A 346 16.33 -23.97 -0.77
C GLU A 346 15.69 -24.24 -2.12
N TRP A 347 16.23 -23.60 -3.17
CA TRP A 347 15.85 -23.81 -4.56
C TRP A 347 17.09 -23.84 -5.44
N THR A 348 16.99 -24.59 -6.53
CA THR A 348 17.98 -24.58 -7.60
C THR A 348 17.31 -24.03 -8.86
N GLU A 349 17.94 -23.06 -9.50
CA GLU A 349 17.53 -22.61 -10.83
C GLU A 349 18.00 -23.65 -11.87
N PRO A 350 17.19 -23.91 -12.92
CA PRO A 350 17.55 -24.85 -13.96
C PRO A 350 18.75 -24.40 -14.80
#